data_3ef114247491657a4ed70f60d391d0ae
#
_entry.id   3ef114247491657a4ed70f60d391d0ae
#
_cell.length_a   1.000
_cell.length_b   1.000
_cell.length_c   1.000
_cell.angle_alpha   90.00
_cell.angle_beta   90.00
_cell.angle_gamma   90.00
#
_symmetry.space_group_name_H-M   'P 1'
#
loop_
_entity.id
_entity.type
_entity.pdbx_description
1 polymer ?
#
loop_
_entity_poly.entity_id
_entity_poly.type
_entity_poly.pdbx_seq_one_letter_code
_entity_poly.pdbx_strand_id
1 'polypeptide(L)'
;MASELPISLLCGSTPRVLVVEDDQHVALEIHAALEDYGFEVECVPTGHHGLLRALNGDFDVVVLDRMLPDIDGLSILSTLRNVGKRTPVLILSALGAVDERVRGLRAGGDDYVTKPFDALELTARLNALLRRHSSVGEPSLLCVGDLTLDPATRVVQRAGQTLELQPRELALLEYLMRHAGQVVTRAMLFESVWNYPFNTQTNVVDMHISNLRRKVSCNGRLPAMIVTVRNAGYILHADS
;
A
#
# COMPACT_ATOMS: atom_id res chain seq x y z
N MET A 1 10.73 -16.40 18.12
CA MET A 1 10.38 -16.85 16.75
C MET A 1 8.87 -16.71 16.64
N ALA A 2 8.40 -15.56 16.15
CA ALA A 2 6.99 -15.35 15.85
C ALA A 2 6.77 -15.89 14.43
N SER A 3 6.01 -16.97 14.30
CA SER A 3 5.58 -17.48 13.01
C SER A 3 4.58 -16.50 12.42
N GLU A 4 4.98 -15.74 11.41
CA GLU A 4 4.07 -15.00 10.57
C GLU A 4 3.15 -16.03 9.86
N LEU A 5 1.85 -15.93 10.12
CA LEU A 5 0.84 -16.77 9.51
C LEU A 5 0.79 -16.48 8.00
N PRO A 6 0.69 -17.51 7.14
CA PRO A 6 0.60 -17.32 5.70
C PRO A 6 -0.66 -16.54 5.33
N ILE A 7 -0.54 -15.64 4.35
CA ILE A 7 -1.55 -14.67 3.89
C ILE A 7 -2.85 -15.32 3.39
N SER A 8 -2.85 -16.63 3.10
CA SER A 8 -4.03 -17.40 2.72
C SER A 8 -5.21 -17.32 3.70
N LEU A 9 -5.01 -16.77 4.90
CA LEU A 9 -6.04 -16.58 5.91
C LEU A 9 -6.72 -15.20 5.88
N LEU A 10 -6.22 -14.24 5.08
CA LEU A 10 -6.74 -12.86 5.03
C LEU A 10 -7.50 -12.51 3.75
N CYS A 11 -7.36 -13.31 2.69
CA CYS A 11 -8.12 -13.13 1.44
C CYS A 11 -8.53 -14.50 0.94
N GLY A 12 -9.80 -14.71 0.58
CA GLY A 12 -10.36 -16.02 0.21
C GLY A 12 -9.80 -16.66 -1.08
N SER A 13 -8.72 -16.13 -1.66
CA SER A 13 -8.00 -16.69 -2.81
C SER A 13 -6.49 -16.43 -2.69
N THR A 14 -5.68 -17.36 -3.20
CA THR A 14 -4.22 -17.19 -3.32
C THR A 14 -3.90 -16.05 -4.28
N PRO A 15 -3.11 -15.03 -3.87
CA PRO A 15 -2.77 -13.91 -4.75
C PRO A 15 -1.95 -14.35 -5.95
N ARG A 16 -2.31 -13.88 -7.15
CA ARG A 16 -1.67 -14.23 -8.42
C ARG A 16 -0.66 -13.17 -8.84
N VAL A 17 0.57 -13.60 -9.09
CA VAL A 17 1.69 -12.73 -9.47
C VAL A 17 2.14 -13.06 -10.88
N LEU A 18 2.22 -12.05 -11.75
CA LEU A 18 2.90 -12.16 -13.03
C LEU A 18 4.34 -11.65 -12.87
N VAL A 19 5.31 -12.47 -13.21
CA VAL A 19 6.74 -12.10 -13.24
C VAL A 19 7.18 -12.00 -14.69
N VAL A 20 7.68 -10.84 -15.10
CA VAL A 20 8.23 -10.58 -16.43
C VAL A 20 9.74 -10.35 -16.28
N GLU A 21 10.53 -11.36 -16.61
CA GLU A 21 11.98 -11.43 -16.36
C GLU A 21 12.63 -12.31 -17.43
N ASP A 22 13.63 -11.81 -18.15
CA ASP A 22 14.31 -12.55 -19.21
C ASP A 22 15.43 -13.46 -18.71
N ASP A 23 16.04 -13.13 -17.56
CA ASP A 23 16.99 -14.01 -16.90
C ASP A 23 16.27 -15.18 -16.20
N GLN A 24 16.47 -16.38 -16.75
CA GLN A 24 15.84 -17.58 -16.24
C GLN A 24 16.22 -17.90 -14.78
N HIS A 25 17.46 -17.61 -14.36
CA HIS A 25 17.90 -17.84 -12.98
C HIS A 25 17.20 -16.92 -12.01
N VAL A 26 17.10 -15.64 -12.36
CA VAL A 26 16.39 -14.64 -11.56
C VAL A 26 14.90 -14.94 -11.50
N ALA A 27 14.30 -15.33 -12.64
CA ALA A 27 12.89 -15.72 -12.69
C ALA A 27 12.59 -16.92 -11.78
N LEU A 28 13.45 -17.95 -11.77
CA LEU A 28 13.31 -19.12 -10.89
C LEU A 28 13.50 -18.77 -9.41
N GLU A 29 14.45 -17.88 -9.10
CA GLU A 29 14.67 -17.38 -7.74
C GLU A 29 13.43 -16.65 -7.21
N ILE A 30 12.87 -15.75 -8.03
CA ILE A 30 11.64 -15.03 -7.70
C ILE A 30 10.48 -16.00 -7.51
N HIS A 31 10.31 -16.94 -8.44
CA HIS A 31 9.24 -17.92 -8.41
C HIS A 31 9.27 -18.73 -7.10
N ALA A 32 10.42 -19.34 -6.78
CA ALA A 32 10.58 -20.14 -5.57
C ALA A 32 10.33 -19.31 -4.30
N ALA A 33 10.90 -18.10 -4.24
CA ALA A 33 10.70 -17.20 -3.11
C ALA A 33 9.23 -16.85 -2.90
N LEU A 34 8.48 -16.57 -3.96
CA LEU A 34 7.08 -16.18 -3.84
C LEU A 34 6.15 -17.37 -3.55
N GLU A 35 6.42 -18.55 -4.11
CA GLU A 35 5.67 -19.78 -3.78
C GLU A 35 5.78 -20.15 -2.30
N ASP A 36 6.98 -20.02 -1.71
CA ASP A 36 7.22 -20.28 -0.29
C ASP A 36 6.39 -19.33 0.62
N TYR A 37 6.02 -18.17 0.12
CA TYR A 37 5.15 -17.22 0.82
C TYR A 37 3.67 -17.29 0.43
N GLY A 38 3.28 -18.31 -0.35
CA GLY A 38 1.89 -18.61 -0.65
C GLY A 38 1.30 -17.79 -1.81
N PHE A 39 2.12 -17.40 -2.79
CA PHE A 39 1.66 -16.79 -4.05
C PHE A 39 1.49 -17.82 -5.16
N GLU A 40 0.55 -17.60 -6.06
CA GLU A 40 0.48 -18.27 -7.36
C GLU A 40 1.28 -17.45 -8.38
N VAL A 41 2.35 -18.03 -8.93
CA VAL A 41 3.32 -17.30 -9.75
C VAL A 41 3.31 -17.77 -11.19
N GLU A 42 3.18 -16.84 -12.12
CA GLU A 42 3.37 -17.07 -13.55
C GLU A 42 4.58 -16.27 -14.03
N CYS A 43 5.60 -16.94 -14.60
CA CYS A 43 6.78 -16.29 -15.15
C CYS A 43 6.73 -16.28 -16.68
N VAL A 44 7.07 -15.15 -17.28
CA VAL A 44 7.21 -14.97 -18.74
C VAL A 44 8.52 -14.27 -19.07
N PRO A 45 9.27 -14.75 -20.10
CA PRO A 45 10.64 -14.32 -20.36
C PRO A 45 10.76 -13.10 -21.28
N THR A 46 9.66 -12.56 -21.80
CA THR A 46 9.70 -11.45 -22.78
C THR A 46 8.69 -10.38 -22.45
N GLY A 47 9.03 -9.13 -22.77
CA GLY A 47 8.16 -7.98 -22.53
C GLY A 47 6.84 -8.06 -23.32
N HIS A 48 6.87 -8.53 -24.56
CA HIS A 48 5.66 -8.73 -25.36
C HIS A 48 4.70 -9.73 -24.70
N HIS A 49 5.22 -10.87 -24.24
CA HIS A 49 4.42 -11.86 -23.51
C HIS A 49 3.88 -11.26 -22.21
N GLY A 50 4.75 -10.58 -21.45
CA GLY A 50 4.36 -9.91 -20.21
C GLY A 50 3.23 -8.91 -20.42
N LEU A 51 3.33 -8.07 -21.43
CA LEU A 51 2.28 -7.10 -21.78
C LEU A 51 0.95 -7.81 -22.11
N LEU A 52 0.98 -8.83 -22.98
CA LEU A 52 -0.23 -9.59 -23.34
C LEU A 52 -0.86 -10.26 -22.14
N ARG A 53 -0.05 -10.87 -21.26
CA ARG A 53 -0.56 -11.53 -20.05
C ARG A 53 -1.14 -10.51 -19.06
N ALA A 54 -0.46 -9.39 -18.83
CA ALA A 54 -0.92 -8.33 -17.93
C ALA A 54 -2.23 -7.67 -18.42
N LEU A 55 -2.44 -7.59 -19.74
CA LEU A 55 -3.67 -7.05 -20.32
C LEU A 55 -4.87 -8.00 -20.18
N ASN A 56 -4.65 -9.30 -20.41
CA ASN A 56 -5.71 -10.29 -20.55
C ASN A 56 -5.87 -11.20 -19.33
N GLY A 57 -4.88 -11.24 -18.42
CA GLY A 57 -4.92 -12.06 -17.21
C GLY A 57 -5.47 -11.30 -16.00
N ASP A 58 -5.91 -12.09 -15.03
CA ASP A 58 -6.33 -11.60 -13.72
C ASP A 58 -5.18 -11.82 -12.73
N PHE A 59 -4.27 -10.87 -12.68
CA PHE A 59 -3.16 -10.83 -11.74
C PHE A 59 -3.40 -9.74 -10.70
N ASP A 60 -3.08 -10.06 -9.45
CA ASP A 60 -3.19 -9.14 -8.33
C ASP A 60 -2.00 -8.17 -8.27
N VAL A 61 -0.84 -8.59 -8.80
CA VAL A 61 0.37 -7.76 -8.88
C VAL A 61 1.27 -8.25 -10.03
N VAL A 62 2.04 -7.34 -10.60
CA VAL A 62 3.06 -7.61 -11.62
C VAL A 62 4.44 -7.28 -11.09
N VAL A 63 5.39 -8.19 -11.20
CA VAL A 63 6.82 -7.97 -11.03
C VAL A 63 7.41 -7.82 -12.43
N LEU A 64 8.03 -6.68 -12.71
CA LEU A 64 8.43 -6.29 -14.06
C LEU A 64 9.90 -5.90 -14.09
N ASP A 65 10.74 -6.68 -14.80
CA ASP A 65 12.08 -6.21 -15.08
C ASP A 65 12.02 -5.00 -16.01
N ARG A 66 12.84 -4.04 -15.71
CA ARG A 66 13.02 -2.86 -16.53
C ARG A 66 13.74 -3.15 -17.84
N MET A 67 14.80 -3.97 -17.78
CA MET A 67 15.76 -4.16 -18.89
C MET A 67 15.45 -5.44 -19.66
N LEU A 68 14.25 -5.53 -20.25
CA LEU A 68 13.89 -6.63 -21.12
C LEU A 68 14.45 -6.46 -22.54
N PRO A 69 14.79 -7.57 -23.24
CA PRO A 69 15.49 -7.49 -24.54
C PRO A 69 14.63 -6.97 -25.70
N ASP A 70 13.32 -7.06 -25.58
CA ASP A 70 12.37 -6.75 -26.65
C ASP A 70 11.62 -5.43 -26.43
N ILE A 71 11.15 -5.15 -25.22
CA ILE A 71 10.45 -3.91 -24.86
C ILE A 71 10.94 -3.46 -23.48
N ASP A 72 11.33 -2.18 -23.33
CA ASP A 72 11.63 -1.59 -22.02
C ASP A 72 10.42 -1.70 -21.06
N GLY A 73 10.66 -2.22 -19.86
CA GLY A 73 9.63 -2.40 -18.83
C GLY A 73 8.81 -1.13 -18.52
N LEU A 74 9.43 0.06 -18.58
CA LEU A 74 8.69 1.32 -18.40
C LEU A 74 7.71 1.60 -19.55
N SER A 75 8.01 1.15 -20.76
CA SER A 75 7.09 1.24 -21.90
C SER A 75 5.89 0.31 -21.74
N ILE A 76 6.12 -0.88 -21.22
CA ILE A 76 5.04 -1.83 -20.84
C ILE A 76 4.13 -1.18 -19.79
N LEU A 77 4.73 -0.67 -18.72
CA LEU A 77 4.00 0.00 -17.64
C LEU A 77 3.16 1.17 -18.14
N SER A 78 3.76 2.05 -18.96
CA SER A 78 3.06 3.18 -19.57
C SER A 78 1.87 2.72 -20.42
N THR A 79 2.05 1.64 -21.20
CA THR A 79 0.97 1.06 -22.01
C THR A 79 -0.17 0.55 -21.12
N LEU A 80 0.13 -0.19 -20.06
CA LEU A 80 -0.87 -0.68 -19.10
C LEU A 80 -1.67 0.48 -18.49
N ARG A 81 -1.01 1.56 -18.08
CA ARG A 81 -1.66 2.74 -17.50
C ARG A 81 -2.53 3.48 -18.53
N ASN A 82 -2.07 3.60 -19.77
CA ASN A 82 -2.81 4.26 -20.86
C ASN A 82 -4.13 3.52 -21.20
N VAL A 83 -4.15 2.20 -21.10
CA VAL A 83 -5.39 1.40 -21.32
C VAL A 83 -6.23 1.25 -20.05
N GLY A 84 -5.87 1.94 -18.96
CA GLY A 84 -6.65 1.95 -17.72
C GLY A 84 -6.41 0.76 -16.79
N LYS A 85 -5.45 -0.14 -17.09
CA LYS A 85 -5.08 -1.21 -16.16
C LYS A 85 -4.38 -0.62 -14.94
N ARG A 86 -4.92 -0.93 -13.76
CA ARG A 86 -4.45 -0.41 -12.47
C ARG A 86 -3.77 -1.46 -11.60
N THR A 87 -3.61 -2.69 -12.11
CA THR A 87 -2.85 -3.74 -11.43
C THR A 87 -1.52 -3.16 -10.92
N PRO A 88 -1.18 -3.31 -9.63
CA PRO A 88 0.07 -2.79 -9.08
C PRO A 88 1.28 -3.42 -9.75
N VAL A 89 2.31 -2.60 -9.98
CA VAL A 89 3.54 -3.01 -10.66
C VAL A 89 4.74 -2.70 -9.77
N LEU A 90 5.48 -3.75 -9.40
CA LEU A 90 6.80 -3.67 -8.78
C LEU A 90 7.87 -3.74 -9.86
N ILE A 91 8.67 -2.69 -9.99
CA ILE A 91 9.75 -2.64 -10.98
C ILE A 91 11.02 -3.23 -10.39
N LEU A 92 11.63 -4.20 -11.09
CA LEU A 92 12.99 -4.68 -10.81
C LEU A 92 14.00 -3.96 -11.71
N SER A 93 15.17 -3.59 -11.18
CA SER A 93 16.22 -2.97 -11.99
C SER A 93 17.60 -3.18 -11.40
N ALA A 94 18.58 -3.41 -12.26
CA ALA A 94 19.99 -3.45 -11.89
C ALA A 94 20.59 -2.06 -11.61
N LEU A 95 19.88 -0.98 -11.92
CA LEU A 95 20.38 0.39 -11.84
C LEU A 95 19.95 1.04 -10.51
N GLY A 96 20.90 1.17 -9.59
CA GLY A 96 20.71 1.79 -8.28
C GLY A 96 20.66 3.33 -8.28
N ALA A 97 20.66 4.00 -9.44
CA ALA A 97 20.66 5.45 -9.52
C ALA A 97 19.31 6.04 -9.08
N VAL A 98 19.34 7.07 -8.24
CA VAL A 98 18.15 7.79 -7.73
C VAL A 98 17.26 8.28 -8.88
N ASP A 99 17.86 8.74 -9.98
CA ASP A 99 17.13 9.23 -11.16
C ASP A 99 16.28 8.15 -11.85
N GLU A 100 16.72 6.90 -11.80
CA GLU A 100 16.02 5.77 -12.38
C GLU A 100 14.80 5.36 -11.56
N ARG A 101 14.90 5.40 -10.23
CA ARG A 101 13.77 5.24 -9.31
C ARG A 101 12.69 6.30 -9.56
N VAL A 102 13.12 7.54 -9.72
CA VAL A 102 12.21 8.66 -9.99
C VAL A 102 11.52 8.49 -11.34
N ARG A 103 12.22 8.00 -12.38
CA ARG A 103 11.63 7.70 -13.69
C ARG A 103 10.60 6.58 -13.61
N GLY A 104 10.91 5.47 -12.92
CA GLY A 104 9.98 4.35 -12.72
C GLY A 104 8.70 4.76 -12.03
N LEU A 105 8.82 5.50 -10.93
CA LEU A 105 7.67 6.02 -10.19
C LEU A 105 6.85 7.05 -11.00
N ARG A 106 7.50 7.92 -11.77
CA ARG A 106 6.83 8.88 -12.68
C ARG A 106 6.11 8.18 -13.84
N ALA A 107 6.61 7.04 -14.29
CA ALA A 107 5.94 6.23 -15.32
C ALA A 107 4.69 5.49 -14.80
N GLY A 108 4.40 5.58 -13.50
CA GLY A 108 3.23 4.95 -12.88
C GLY A 108 3.53 3.61 -12.20
N GLY A 109 4.80 3.31 -11.89
CA GLY A 109 5.19 2.20 -11.03
C GLY A 109 4.79 2.46 -9.59
N ASP A 110 4.34 1.42 -8.90
CA ASP A 110 3.82 1.53 -7.54
C ASP A 110 4.90 1.32 -6.49
N ASP A 111 5.95 0.56 -6.82
CA ASP A 111 7.18 0.40 -6.02
C ASP A 111 8.36 -0.05 -6.90
N TYR A 112 9.55 -0.13 -6.31
CA TYR A 112 10.80 -0.39 -7.00
C TYR A 112 11.77 -1.20 -6.14
N VAL A 113 12.44 -2.19 -6.74
CA VAL A 113 13.46 -3.02 -6.08
C VAL A 113 14.72 -3.06 -6.95
N THR A 114 15.88 -2.93 -6.33
CA THR A 114 17.18 -3.04 -7.03
C THR A 114 17.69 -4.47 -6.99
N LYS A 115 18.22 -4.95 -8.13
CA LYS A 115 18.98 -6.19 -8.20
C LYS A 115 20.44 -5.96 -7.76
N PRO A 116 21.04 -6.84 -6.94
CA PRO A 116 20.44 -8.04 -6.33
C PRO A 116 19.49 -7.67 -5.18
N PHE A 117 18.45 -8.45 -4.98
CA PHE A 117 17.45 -8.24 -3.94
C PHE A 117 17.41 -9.43 -2.97
N ASP A 118 16.92 -9.18 -1.77
CA ASP A 118 16.59 -10.21 -0.80
C ASP A 118 15.14 -10.69 -1.02
N ALA A 119 14.91 -12.01 -0.92
CA ALA A 119 13.58 -12.60 -1.07
C ALA A 119 12.56 -12.04 -0.08
N LEU A 120 13.00 -11.76 1.16
CA LEU A 120 12.16 -11.17 2.19
C LEU A 120 11.78 -9.72 1.84
N GLU A 121 12.71 -8.93 1.29
CA GLU A 121 12.42 -7.58 0.81
C GLU A 121 11.41 -7.59 -0.32
N LEU A 122 11.61 -8.44 -1.34
CA LEU A 122 10.70 -8.57 -2.48
C LEU A 122 9.28 -8.90 -2.00
N THR A 123 9.15 -9.93 -1.16
CA THR A 123 7.87 -10.40 -0.63
C THR A 123 7.18 -9.34 0.23
N ALA A 124 7.92 -8.66 1.10
CA ALA A 124 7.38 -7.59 1.94
C ALA A 124 6.81 -6.43 1.12
N ARG A 125 7.48 -6.07 0.02
CA ARG A 125 7.02 -5.01 -0.90
C ARG A 125 5.79 -5.43 -1.69
N LEU A 126 5.74 -6.67 -2.21
CA LEU A 126 4.56 -7.20 -2.89
C LEU A 126 3.35 -7.22 -1.96
N ASN A 127 3.52 -7.67 -0.72
CA ASN A 127 2.47 -7.63 0.28
C ASN A 127 1.98 -6.21 0.58
N ALA A 128 2.89 -5.23 0.63
CA ALA A 128 2.52 -3.83 0.81
C ALA A 128 1.73 -3.28 -0.39
N LEU A 129 2.07 -3.69 -1.62
CA LEU A 129 1.33 -3.34 -2.84
C LEU A 129 -0.06 -3.95 -2.85
N LEU A 130 -0.18 -5.25 -2.55
CA LEU A 130 -1.46 -5.95 -2.48
C LEU A 130 -2.38 -5.33 -1.43
N ARG A 131 -1.90 -5.05 -0.23
CA ARG A 131 -2.71 -4.37 0.80
C ARG A 131 -3.24 -3.02 0.31
N ARG A 132 -2.41 -2.23 -0.35
CA ARG A 132 -2.83 -0.93 -0.93
C ARG A 132 -3.86 -1.10 -2.04
N HIS A 133 -3.77 -2.18 -2.81
CA HIS A 133 -4.64 -2.44 -3.95
C HIS A 133 -5.92 -3.20 -3.60
N SER A 134 -5.89 -4.11 -2.63
CA SER A 134 -7.09 -4.75 -2.06
C SER A 134 -8.06 -3.72 -1.46
N SER A 135 -7.53 -2.54 -1.07
CA SER A 135 -8.37 -1.40 -0.71
C SER A 135 -8.96 -0.63 -1.92
N VAL A 136 -8.59 -0.98 -3.17
CA VAL A 136 -9.08 -0.33 -4.42
C VAL A 136 -10.16 -1.16 -5.12
N GLY A 137 -10.30 -2.45 -4.80
CA GLY A 137 -11.25 -3.40 -5.43
C GLY A 137 -12.64 -3.47 -4.77
N GLU A 138 -12.80 -3.00 -3.53
CA GLU A 138 -14.09 -2.60 -2.98
C GLU A 138 -14.05 -1.10 -2.68
N PRO A 139 -15.13 -0.36 -2.90
CA PRO A 139 -15.29 0.94 -2.26
C PRO A 139 -15.43 0.66 -0.77
N SER A 140 -14.34 0.34 -0.12
CA SER A 140 -14.31 0.15 1.32
C SER A 140 -14.37 1.52 1.97
N LEU A 141 -15.54 2.13 1.87
CA LEU A 141 -15.92 3.25 2.71
C LEU A 141 -15.57 2.83 4.15
N LEU A 142 -14.51 3.37 4.69
CA LEU A 142 -14.18 3.11 6.09
C LEU A 142 -15.29 3.74 6.91
N CYS A 143 -15.92 2.94 7.76
CA CYS A 143 -17.03 3.38 8.59
C CYS A 143 -16.73 3.06 10.06
N VAL A 144 -16.80 4.07 10.90
CA VAL A 144 -16.74 3.91 12.36
C VAL A 144 -17.85 4.78 12.94
N GLY A 145 -18.96 4.16 13.37
CA GLY A 145 -20.17 4.90 13.69
C GLY A 145 -20.69 5.72 12.53
N ASP A 146 -20.86 7.02 12.72
CA ASP A 146 -21.30 8.00 11.72
C ASP A 146 -20.14 8.73 11.02
N LEU A 147 -18.89 8.33 11.26
CA LEU A 147 -17.70 8.80 10.57
C LEU A 147 -17.39 7.87 9.40
N THR A 148 -17.32 8.44 8.21
CA THR A 148 -17.00 7.72 6.97
C THR A 148 -15.81 8.36 6.27
N LEU A 149 -14.96 7.53 5.65
CA LEU A 149 -13.85 7.96 4.80
C LEU A 149 -13.81 7.08 3.56
N ASP A 150 -13.87 7.70 2.41
CA ASP A 150 -13.60 7.05 1.13
C ASP A 150 -12.13 7.26 0.76
N PRO A 151 -11.28 6.21 0.80
CA PRO A 151 -9.86 6.32 0.48
C PRO A 151 -9.57 6.69 -0.98
N ALA A 152 -10.49 6.34 -1.91
CA ALA A 152 -10.31 6.59 -3.33
C ALA A 152 -10.57 8.05 -3.69
N THR A 153 -11.67 8.63 -3.17
CA THR A 153 -12.05 10.03 -3.41
C THR A 153 -11.46 10.99 -2.37
N ARG A 154 -10.93 10.45 -1.26
CA ARG A 154 -10.45 11.21 -0.10
C ARG A 154 -11.53 12.05 0.60
N VAL A 155 -12.78 11.71 0.38
CA VAL A 155 -13.91 12.38 1.01
C VAL A 155 -14.12 11.80 2.41
N VAL A 156 -14.17 12.68 3.40
CA VAL A 156 -14.46 12.33 4.79
C VAL A 156 -15.78 12.97 5.18
N GLN A 157 -16.67 12.21 5.81
CA GLN A 157 -17.94 12.72 6.33
C GLN A 157 -18.15 12.29 7.77
N ARG A 158 -18.71 13.17 8.57
CA ARG A 158 -19.16 12.91 9.93
C ARG A 158 -20.61 13.36 10.08
N ALA A 159 -21.50 12.44 10.48
CA ALA A 159 -22.95 12.71 10.56
C ALA A 159 -23.50 13.38 9.28
N GLY A 160 -23.07 12.93 8.09
CA GLY A 160 -23.46 13.48 6.80
C GLY A 160 -22.82 14.82 6.42
N GLN A 161 -21.97 15.41 7.25
CA GLN A 161 -21.23 16.62 6.94
C GLN A 161 -19.83 16.30 6.42
N THR A 162 -19.45 16.87 5.27
CA THR A 162 -18.09 16.71 4.71
C THR A 162 -17.07 17.50 5.55
N LEU A 163 -15.97 16.83 5.88
CA LEU A 163 -14.87 17.40 6.66
C LEU A 163 -13.68 17.74 5.75
N GLU A 164 -13.18 18.97 5.84
CA GLU A 164 -11.94 19.36 5.16
C GLU A 164 -10.72 19.03 6.00
N LEU A 165 -9.99 17.98 5.61
CA LEU A 165 -8.77 17.54 6.27
C LEU A 165 -7.53 17.91 5.46
N GLN A 166 -6.45 18.26 6.18
CA GLN A 166 -5.13 18.39 5.58
C GLN A 166 -4.59 16.99 5.21
N PRO A 167 -3.68 16.84 4.22
CA PRO A 167 -3.19 15.55 3.77
C PRO A 167 -2.67 14.64 4.90
N ARG A 168 -1.98 15.20 5.89
CA ARG A 168 -1.47 14.43 7.05
C ARG A 168 -2.57 14.07 8.05
N GLU A 169 -3.56 14.92 8.23
CA GLU A 169 -4.73 14.64 9.07
C GLU A 169 -5.56 13.50 8.46
N LEU A 170 -5.72 13.50 7.13
CA LEU A 170 -6.39 12.45 6.39
C LEU A 170 -5.68 11.10 6.55
N ALA A 171 -4.35 11.08 6.37
CA ALA A 171 -3.56 9.86 6.53
C ALA A 171 -3.62 9.31 7.96
N LEU A 172 -3.56 10.17 8.97
CA LEU A 172 -3.74 9.79 10.37
C LEU A 172 -5.14 9.22 10.63
N LEU A 173 -6.18 9.86 10.08
CA LEU A 173 -7.55 9.39 10.23
C LEU A 173 -7.73 8.02 9.58
N GLU A 174 -7.27 7.85 8.35
CA GLU A 174 -7.32 6.57 7.64
C GLU A 174 -6.66 5.45 8.45
N TYR A 175 -5.46 5.70 8.97
CA TYR A 175 -4.76 4.73 9.79
C TYR A 175 -5.54 4.38 11.07
N LEU A 176 -6.09 5.37 11.77
CA LEU A 176 -6.90 5.16 12.95
C LEU A 176 -8.20 4.40 12.64
N MET A 177 -8.86 4.69 11.52
CA MET A 177 -10.10 4.00 11.11
C MET A 177 -9.84 2.54 10.74
N ARG A 178 -8.71 2.23 10.08
CA ARG A 178 -8.31 0.85 9.81
C ARG A 178 -7.98 0.03 11.07
N HIS A 179 -7.62 0.72 12.16
CA HIS A 179 -7.32 0.13 13.47
C HIS A 179 -8.37 0.52 14.54
N ALA A 180 -9.63 0.73 14.10
CA ALA A 180 -10.70 1.12 15.01
C ALA A 180 -10.86 0.12 16.16
N GLY A 181 -11.03 0.64 17.37
CA GLY A 181 -11.13 -0.17 18.59
C GLY A 181 -9.80 -0.68 19.14
N GLN A 182 -8.67 -0.38 18.47
CA GLN A 182 -7.33 -0.76 18.93
C GLN A 182 -6.53 0.46 19.37
N VAL A 183 -5.62 0.25 20.32
CA VAL A 183 -4.68 1.30 20.75
C VAL A 183 -3.56 1.42 19.74
N VAL A 184 -3.45 2.57 19.11
CA VAL A 184 -2.40 2.91 18.15
C VAL A 184 -1.37 3.81 18.83
N THR A 185 -0.10 3.40 18.83
CA THR A 185 0.96 4.17 19.48
C THR A 185 1.37 5.40 18.66
N ARG A 186 2.04 6.38 19.30
CA ARG A 186 2.60 7.55 18.60
C ARG A 186 3.63 7.15 17.54
N ALA A 187 4.43 6.13 17.82
CA ALA A 187 5.42 5.61 16.89
C ALA A 187 4.74 5.03 15.64
N MET A 188 3.73 4.19 15.80
CA MET A 188 2.95 3.63 14.68
C MET A 188 2.33 4.73 13.81
N LEU A 189 1.72 5.75 14.39
CA LEU A 189 1.14 6.89 13.67
C LEU A 189 2.22 7.71 12.94
N PHE A 190 3.35 7.94 13.58
CA PHE A 190 4.43 8.69 12.99
C PHE A 190 5.03 7.94 11.78
N GLU A 191 5.39 6.67 11.96
CA GLU A 191 5.97 5.84 10.90
C GLU A 191 5.02 5.67 9.71
N SER A 192 3.72 5.50 9.96
CA SER A 192 2.72 5.34 8.90
C SER A 192 2.51 6.59 8.04
N VAL A 193 2.71 7.80 8.60
CA VAL A 193 2.39 9.07 7.92
C VAL A 193 3.62 9.81 7.42
N TRP A 194 4.76 9.67 8.13
CA TRP A 194 5.99 10.39 7.77
C TRP A 194 7.06 9.52 7.11
N ASN A 195 6.89 8.17 7.11
CA ASN A 195 7.84 7.20 6.54
C ASN A 195 9.28 7.32 7.07
N TYR A 196 9.44 7.79 8.31
CA TYR A 196 10.72 7.88 9.02
C TYR A 196 10.60 7.18 10.37
N PRO A 197 11.70 6.62 10.92
CA PRO A 197 11.70 6.08 12.28
C PRO A 197 11.34 7.18 13.29
N PHE A 198 10.52 6.81 14.27
CA PHE A 198 10.01 7.74 15.28
C PHE A 198 11.13 8.34 16.12
N ASN A 199 11.17 9.68 16.20
CA ASN A 199 12.04 10.40 17.13
C ASN A 199 11.18 10.92 18.29
N THR A 200 11.49 10.50 19.51
CA THR A 200 10.77 10.82 20.74
C THR A 200 10.69 12.31 21.08
N GLN A 201 11.45 13.17 20.42
CA GLN A 201 11.51 14.61 20.68
C GLN A 201 10.47 15.44 19.92
N THR A 202 9.58 14.82 19.12
CA THR A 202 8.63 15.57 18.30
C THR A 202 7.18 15.46 18.80
N ASN A 203 6.53 16.58 19.08
CA ASN A 203 5.09 16.65 19.40
C ASN A 203 4.23 16.74 18.13
N VAL A 204 4.78 16.39 16.95
CA VAL A 204 4.10 16.55 15.66
C VAL A 204 2.83 15.72 15.57
N VAL A 205 2.86 14.47 16.03
CA VAL A 205 1.68 13.59 16.05
C VAL A 205 0.58 14.19 16.93
N ASP A 206 0.94 14.61 18.16
CA ASP A 206 -0.03 15.14 19.11
C ASP A 206 -0.72 16.40 18.59
N MET A 207 0.02 17.29 17.88
CA MET A 207 -0.52 18.50 17.25
C MET A 207 -1.54 18.15 16.15
N HIS A 208 -1.18 17.23 15.24
CA HIS A 208 -2.09 16.82 14.17
C HIS A 208 -3.31 16.07 14.71
N ILE A 209 -3.16 15.21 15.71
CA ILE A 209 -4.26 14.53 16.38
C ILE A 209 -5.19 15.54 17.07
N SER A 210 -4.66 16.57 17.70
CA SER A 210 -5.48 17.63 18.33
C SER A 210 -6.34 18.37 17.29
N ASN A 211 -5.75 18.73 16.15
CA ASN A 211 -6.48 19.36 15.04
C ASN A 211 -7.52 18.41 14.43
N LEU A 212 -7.14 17.17 14.19
CA LEU A 212 -8.03 16.13 13.66
C LEU A 212 -9.21 15.89 14.58
N ARG A 213 -8.96 15.74 15.90
CA ARG A 213 -10.01 15.57 16.91
C ARG A 213 -11.04 16.69 16.87
N ARG A 214 -10.57 17.95 16.79
CA ARG A 214 -11.46 19.12 16.69
C ARG A 214 -12.34 19.05 15.45
N LYS A 215 -11.78 18.66 14.28
CA LYS A 215 -12.52 18.56 13.01
C LYS A 215 -13.52 17.40 13.04
N VAL A 216 -13.10 16.23 13.50
CA VAL A 216 -13.96 15.03 13.61
C VAL A 216 -15.10 15.25 14.59
N SER A 217 -14.90 16.00 15.67
CA SER A 217 -15.99 16.39 16.58
C SER A 217 -16.82 17.58 16.08
N CYS A 218 -16.68 18.02 14.85
CA CYS A 218 -17.36 19.19 14.28
C CYS A 218 -17.22 20.44 15.18
N ASN A 219 -16.00 20.73 15.65
CA ASN A 219 -15.68 21.80 16.61
C ASN A 219 -16.39 21.64 17.96
N GLY A 220 -16.50 20.39 18.45
CA GLY A 220 -17.10 20.08 19.75
C GLY A 220 -18.62 19.95 19.73
N ARG A 221 -19.25 19.98 18.56
CA ARG A 221 -20.72 19.76 18.43
C ARG A 221 -21.11 18.27 18.53
N LEU A 222 -20.18 17.38 18.19
CA LEU A 222 -20.36 15.93 18.24
C LEU A 222 -19.37 15.32 19.24
N PRO A 223 -19.69 14.15 19.79
CA PRO A 223 -18.82 13.43 20.72
C PRO A 223 -17.45 13.13 20.10
N ALA A 224 -16.44 13.04 20.97
CA ALA A 224 -15.07 12.79 20.56
C ALA A 224 -14.85 11.30 20.30
N MET A 225 -14.57 10.92 19.05
CA MET A 225 -14.25 9.53 18.67
C MET A 225 -12.79 9.17 18.91
N ILE A 226 -11.88 10.15 18.86
CA ILE A 226 -10.45 9.92 19.07
C ILE A 226 -10.12 10.18 20.54
N VAL A 227 -9.77 9.15 21.28
CA VAL A 227 -9.47 9.22 22.71
C VAL A 227 -7.99 8.98 22.95
N THR A 228 -7.41 9.68 23.92
CA THR A 228 -6.03 9.46 24.35
C THR A 228 -5.97 8.36 25.42
N VAL A 229 -5.19 7.32 25.15
CA VAL A 229 -4.85 6.30 26.14
C VAL A 229 -3.52 6.70 26.79
N ARG A 230 -3.56 7.03 28.09
CA ARG A 230 -2.37 7.51 28.83
C ARG A 230 -1.21 6.54 28.67
N ASN A 231 -0.03 7.07 28.36
CA ASN A 231 1.22 6.34 28.16
C ASN A 231 1.21 5.27 27.04
N ALA A 232 0.12 5.12 26.27
CA ALA A 232 0.03 4.15 25.20
C ALA A 232 -0.11 4.81 23.81
N GLY A 233 -1.05 5.72 23.64
CA GLY A 233 -1.31 6.34 22.33
C GLY A 233 -2.72 6.86 22.17
N TYR A 234 -3.35 6.49 21.07
CA TYR A 234 -4.69 6.93 20.69
C TYR A 234 -5.54 5.74 20.28
N ILE A 235 -6.85 5.85 20.49
CA ILE A 235 -7.84 4.90 20.02
C ILE A 235 -8.98 5.67 19.33
N LEU A 236 -9.45 5.14 18.21
CA LEU A 236 -10.67 5.61 17.55
C LEU A 236 -11.76 4.57 17.77
N HIS A 237 -12.90 5.00 18.27
CA HIS A 237 -14.07 4.13 18.43
C HIS A 237 -15.36 4.87 18.06
N ALA A 238 -16.39 4.12 17.67
CA ALA A 238 -17.74 4.66 17.56
C ALA A 238 -18.25 5.06 18.96
N ASP A 239 -19.00 6.14 19.02
CA ASP A 239 -19.73 6.44 20.25
C ASP A 239 -20.75 5.33 20.52
N SER A 240 -20.85 4.97 21.80
CA SER A 240 -21.85 4.05 22.31
C SER A 240 -23.17 4.77 22.51
#